data_5b1597bfe1ad3b4159d1361f4196d79f
#
_entry.id   5b1597bfe1ad3b4159d1361f4196d79f
#
_cell.length_a   1.000
_cell.length_b   1.000
_cell.length_c   1.000
_cell.angle_alpha   90.00
_cell.angle_beta   90.00
_cell.angle_gamma   90.00
#
_symmetry.space_group_name_H-M   'P 1'
#
loop_
_entity.id
_entity.type
_entity.pdbx_description
1 polymer ?
#
loop_
_entity_poly.entity_id
_entity_poly.type
_entity_poly.pdbx_seq_one_letter_code
_entity_poly.pdbx_strand_id
1 'polypeptide(L)'
;MSALDAYKIRQDFAILDQVVNDEPLVYLDNAATTQKPQVVLDTLMAYYHEDNANVHRGVHTLAERATAAYEASREKLRQFINAKSTKEVLFTRGTTTGLNWVGRFAEQVLEPGDEVVISIMEHHSNIIPWQEACKKTGAKLVYAYLKDGQLDMEDLANKITEKTKFVSLAQVSNVLGCINPVKEIAKLAHQVGAYMVVDGAQSAPHMAIDVQDLDCDFFPLSGHKMLGPTGIGVLYGKEEILNQMNPIEFGGEMIDFVYEQEATWKELPWKFEAGTPNIAGAIALGAAVDYLSALGMENIHAYEQELVDYVLPKLQAIDGLTVYGPEDSSQHAGVIAFNIDGLHPHDVATALDYEGVAVRAGHHCAQPLINHLGISSAARASFYIYNTKEDCDKLVEAIFATKEFFNGTL
;
A
#
# COMPACT_ATOMS: atom_id res chain seq x y z
N MET A 1 26.59 4.32 -2.40
CA MET A 1 26.00 5.26 -1.43
C MET A 1 24.80 5.89 -2.11
N SER A 2 23.65 5.86 -1.46
CA SER A 2 22.42 6.47 -1.97
C SER A 2 22.61 7.97 -2.15
N ALA A 3 21.89 8.55 -3.13
CA ALA A 3 21.88 10.00 -3.37
C ALA A 3 20.98 10.75 -2.37
N LEU A 4 20.27 10.04 -1.46
CA LEU A 4 19.38 10.64 -0.48
C LEU A 4 20.10 11.04 0.82
N ASP A 5 19.80 12.24 1.27
CA ASP A 5 20.20 12.75 2.57
C ASP A 5 18.99 12.74 3.52
N ALA A 6 18.85 11.67 4.29
CA ALA A 6 17.74 11.48 5.22
C ALA A 6 17.70 12.56 6.32
N TYR A 7 18.84 13.09 6.72
CA TYR A 7 18.91 14.17 7.74
C TYR A 7 18.30 15.46 7.20
N LYS A 8 18.53 15.77 5.93
CA LYS A 8 17.91 16.92 5.26
C LYS A 8 16.43 16.70 5.04
N ILE A 9 16.06 15.51 4.55
CA ILE A 9 14.65 15.13 4.32
C ILE A 9 13.85 15.21 5.61
N ARG A 10 14.41 14.72 6.72
CA ARG A 10 13.77 14.73 8.05
C ARG A 10 13.31 16.13 8.48
N GLN A 11 14.00 17.20 8.06
CA GLN A 11 13.64 18.57 8.40
C GLN A 11 12.27 19.01 7.83
N ASP A 12 11.77 18.35 6.81
CA ASP A 12 10.46 18.62 6.24
C ASP A 12 9.30 18.00 7.05
N PHE A 13 9.62 17.25 8.11
CA PHE A 13 8.67 16.47 8.92
C PHE A 13 8.74 16.87 10.40
N ALA A 14 8.12 17.98 10.76
CA ALA A 14 8.18 18.55 12.13
C ALA A 14 7.70 17.57 13.22
N ILE A 15 6.81 16.63 12.88
CA ILE A 15 6.31 15.61 13.81
C ILE A 15 7.43 14.71 14.36
N LEU A 16 8.53 14.55 13.62
CA LEU A 16 9.65 13.69 14.00
C LEU A 16 10.57 14.33 15.07
N ASP A 17 10.41 15.63 15.35
CA ASP A 17 11.18 16.35 16.35
C ASP A 17 10.61 16.19 17.77
N GLN A 18 9.56 15.38 17.94
CA GLN A 18 8.93 15.14 19.23
C GLN A 18 9.80 14.31 20.16
N VAL A 19 9.57 14.52 21.44
CA VAL A 19 10.06 13.68 22.54
C VAL A 19 8.87 12.85 23.06
N VAL A 20 9.05 11.55 23.15
CA VAL A 20 8.04 10.59 23.63
C VAL A 20 8.66 9.79 24.78
N ASN A 21 8.02 9.78 25.94
CA ASN A 21 8.52 9.12 27.15
C ASN A 21 9.95 9.56 27.54
N ASP A 22 10.22 10.87 27.43
CA ASP A 22 11.54 11.50 27.67
C ASP A 22 12.65 11.09 26.67
N GLU A 23 12.32 10.36 25.61
CA GLU A 23 13.23 9.93 24.56
C GLU A 23 12.89 10.61 23.21
N PRO A 24 13.88 10.89 22.33
CA PRO A 24 13.62 11.34 20.97
C PRO A 24 12.79 10.29 20.20
N LEU A 25 11.77 10.75 19.45
CA LEU A 25 10.93 9.86 18.68
C LEU A 25 11.71 9.16 17.55
N VAL A 26 11.66 7.84 17.54
CA VAL A 26 12.05 6.97 16.42
C VAL A 26 10.79 6.32 15.86
N TYR A 27 10.29 6.85 14.74
CA TYR A 27 9.05 6.40 14.13
C TYR A 27 9.31 5.28 13.12
N LEU A 28 8.95 4.04 13.47
CA LEU A 28 9.14 2.82 12.67
C LEU A 28 7.83 2.07 12.40
N ASP A 29 6.73 2.80 12.23
CA ASP A 29 5.41 2.25 11.85
C ASP A 29 4.94 2.76 10.47
N ASN A 30 5.87 2.95 9.54
CA ASN A 30 5.61 3.49 8.21
C ASN A 30 4.75 2.59 7.32
N ALA A 31 4.78 1.29 7.52
CA ALA A 31 3.92 0.35 6.80
C ALA A 31 2.43 0.49 7.18
N ALA A 32 2.13 1.09 8.33
CA ALA A 32 0.77 1.43 8.73
C ALA A 32 0.33 2.76 8.13
N THR A 33 1.14 3.80 8.28
CA THR A 33 0.98 5.12 7.67
C THR A 33 2.31 5.88 7.74
N THR A 34 2.62 6.67 6.72
CA THR A 34 3.81 7.53 6.73
C THR A 34 3.50 8.90 7.32
N GLN A 35 4.53 9.62 7.72
CA GLN A 35 4.41 11.03 8.08
C GLN A 35 4.26 11.89 6.82
N LYS A 36 3.86 13.15 6.99
CA LYS A 36 3.54 14.08 5.89
C LYS A 36 4.54 15.23 5.90
N PRO A 37 5.22 15.51 4.77
CA PRO A 37 6.10 16.65 4.69
C PRO A 37 5.30 17.96 4.70
N GLN A 38 5.92 19.05 5.15
CA GLN A 38 5.27 20.35 5.30
C GLN A 38 4.58 20.81 4.01
N VAL A 39 5.20 20.56 2.84
CA VAL A 39 4.61 20.96 1.54
C VAL A 39 3.26 20.28 1.26
N VAL A 40 3.06 19.07 1.72
CA VAL A 40 1.76 18.35 1.57
C VAL A 40 0.70 18.97 2.49
N LEU A 41 1.08 19.29 3.74
CA LEU A 41 0.21 19.96 4.70
C LEU A 41 -0.17 21.35 4.21
N ASP A 42 0.80 22.13 3.73
CA ASP A 42 0.56 23.47 3.18
C ASP A 42 -0.36 23.43 1.95
N THR A 43 -0.18 22.47 1.08
CA THR A 43 -1.04 22.28 -0.10
C THR A 43 -2.49 21.97 0.30
N LEU A 44 -2.68 21.10 1.29
CA LEU A 44 -4.00 20.77 1.82
C LEU A 44 -4.69 22.03 2.40
N MET A 45 -3.97 22.80 3.19
CA MET A 45 -4.48 24.03 3.80
C MET A 45 -4.75 25.12 2.78
N ALA A 46 -3.86 25.30 1.80
CA ALA A 46 -4.01 26.30 0.73
C ALA A 46 -5.30 26.08 -0.07
N TYR A 47 -5.63 24.84 -0.39
CA TYR A 47 -6.90 24.57 -1.07
C TYR A 47 -8.10 25.11 -0.29
N TYR A 48 -8.20 24.85 1.01
CA TYR A 48 -9.32 25.32 1.81
C TYR A 48 -9.30 26.85 2.05
N HIS A 49 -8.13 27.45 2.14
CA HIS A 49 -8.01 28.90 2.37
C HIS A 49 -8.26 29.72 1.11
N GLU A 50 -7.91 29.19 -0.07
CA GLU A 50 -7.80 30.02 -1.29
C GLU A 50 -8.71 29.56 -2.43
N ASP A 51 -8.93 28.24 -2.58
CA ASP A 51 -9.54 27.66 -3.78
C ASP A 51 -10.72 26.72 -3.52
N ASN A 52 -11.22 26.65 -2.28
CA ASN A 52 -12.31 25.72 -1.94
C ASN A 52 -13.56 25.96 -2.77
N ALA A 53 -13.80 25.08 -3.73
CA ALA A 53 -14.96 25.04 -4.59
C ALA A 53 -15.18 23.61 -5.09
N ASN A 54 -16.42 23.30 -5.51
CA ASN A 54 -16.68 22.01 -6.15
C ASN A 54 -16.07 21.99 -7.58
N VAL A 55 -15.73 20.79 -8.04
CA VAL A 55 -15.03 20.54 -9.30
C VAL A 55 -15.99 20.22 -10.45
N HIS A 56 -15.51 20.36 -11.69
CA HIS A 56 -16.08 19.98 -12.97
C HIS A 56 -17.29 20.82 -13.45
N ARG A 57 -18.28 21.11 -12.61
CA ARG A 57 -19.54 21.75 -13.04
C ARG A 57 -19.62 23.25 -12.77
N GLY A 58 -18.74 23.78 -11.93
CA GLY A 58 -18.73 25.19 -11.60
C GLY A 58 -18.17 26.02 -12.76
N VAL A 59 -18.79 27.20 -13.02
CA VAL A 59 -18.37 28.14 -14.08
C VAL A 59 -17.68 29.37 -13.53
N HIS A 60 -17.45 29.44 -12.21
CA HIS A 60 -16.76 30.57 -11.58
C HIS A 60 -15.27 30.25 -11.35
N THR A 61 -14.46 31.25 -11.20
CA THR A 61 -12.99 31.16 -11.12
C THR A 61 -12.48 30.15 -10.08
N LEU A 62 -13.07 30.10 -8.88
CA LEU A 62 -12.65 29.14 -7.86
C LEU A 62 -12.89 27.69 -8.29
N ALA A 63 -14.03 27.40 -8.91
CA ALA A 63 -14.34 26.06 -9.41
C ALA A 63 -13.41 25.65 -10.57
N GLU A 64 -13.05 26.59 -11.45
CA GLU A 64 -12.07 26.34 -12.52
C GLU A 64 -10.68 26.01 -11.94
N ARG A 65 -10.22 26.78 -10.95
CA ARG A 65 -8.95 26.55 -10.27
C ARG A 65 -8.92 25.22 -9.52
N ALA A 66 -9.97 24.91 -8.77
CA ALA A 66 -10.11 23.63 -8.07
C ALA A 66 -10.12 22.43 -9.03
N THR A 67 -10.87 22.54 -10.14
CA THR A 67 -10.91 21.51 -11.19
C THR A 67 -9.54 21.31 -11.83
N ALA A 68 -8.85 22.39 -12.18
CA ALA A 68 -7.52 22.33 -12.78
C ALA A 68 -6.52 21.65 -11.83
N ALA A 69 -6.52 21.98 -10.54
CA ALA A 69 -5.63 21.37 -9.56
C ALA A 69 -5.96 19.90 -9.31
N TYR A 70 -7.24 19.54 -9.25
CA TYR A 70 -7.71 18.16 -9.09
C TYR A 70 -7.27 17.27 -10.26
N GLU A 71 -7.53 17.71 -11.50
CA GLU A 71 -7.15 16.94 -12.69
C GLU A 71 -5.63 16.95 -12.96
N ALA A 72 -4.93 18.02 -12.57
CA ALA A 72 -3.46 18.03 -12.59
C ALA A 72 -2.87 16.98 -11.65
N SER A 73 -3.49 16.74 -10.49
CA SER A 73 -3.08 15.66 -9.57
C SER A 73 -3.30 14.27 -10.18
N ARG A 74 -4.39 14.08 -10.93
CA ARG A 74 -4.63 12.84 -11.68
C ARG A 74 -3.54 12.60 -12.72
N GLU A 75 -3.13 13.62 -13.44
CA GLU A 75 -2.05 13.54 -14.43
C GLU A 75 -0.70 13.22 -13.77
N LYS A 76 -0.39 13.82 -12.61
CA LYS A 76 0.81 13.48 -11.83
C LYS A 76 0.82 12.00 -11.42
N LEU A 77 -0.30 11.48 -10.96
CA LEU A 77 -0.45 10.06 -10.60
C LEU A 77 -0.34 9.15 -11.83
N ARG A 78 -0.91 9.55 -12.98
CA ARG A 78 -0.73 8.83 -14.25
C ARG A 78 0.75 8.68 -14.58
N GLN A 79 1.50 9.77 -14.51
CA GLN A 79 2.95 9.76 -14.78
C GLN A 79 3.71 8.94 -13.73
N PHE A 80 3.37 9.07 -12.47
CA PHE A 80 4.02 8.40 -11.35
C PHE A 80 3.99 6.86 -11.46
N ILE A 81 2.88 6.31 -11.95
CA ILE A 81 2.75 4.86 -12.18
C ILE A 81 2.94 4.45 -13.65
N ASN A 82 3.25 5.40 -14.53
CA ASN A 82 3.37 5.20 -15.98
C ASN A 82 2.13 4.58 -16.64
N ALA A 83 0.92 5.03 -16.26
CA ALA A 83 -0.30 4.65 -16.95
C ALA A 83 -0.38 5.34 -18.34
N LYS A 84 -1.09 4.72 -19.30
CA LYS A 84 -1.21 5.26 -20.67
C LYS A 84 -2.04 6.55 -20.71
N SER A 85 -3.06 6.65 -19.89
CA SER A 85 -4.05 7.72 -19.93
C SER A 85 -4.58 8.03 -18.54
N THR A 86 -5.01 9.27 -18.31
CA THR A 86 -5.73 9.66 -17.09
C THR A 86 -7.07 8.93 -16.95
N LYS A 87 -7.61 8.37 -18.01
CA LYS A 87 -8.81 7.51 -17.98
C LYS A 87 -8.62 6.22 -17.18
N GLU A 88 -7.37 5.80 -17.01
CA GLU A 88 -6.97 4.62 -16.26
C GLU A 88 -6.71 4.89 -14.77
N VAL A 89 -6.82 6.14 -14.32
CA VAL A 89 -6.52 6.58 -12.95
C VAL A 89 -7.80 7.03 -12.26
N LEU A 90 -8.31 6.21 -11.35
CA LEU A 90 -9.53 6.47 -10.60
C LEU A 90 -9.19 6.87 -9.18
N PHE A 91 -9.70 8.01 -8.71
CA PHE A 91 -9.56 8.36 -7.30
C PHE A 91 -10.46 7.50 -6.42
N THR A 92 -9.90 7.00 -5.33
CA THR A 92 -10.56 6.16 -4.32
C THR A 92 -10.24 6.69 -2.93
N ARG A 93 -10.78 6.05 -1.90
CA ARG A 93 -10.38 6.33 -0.51
C ARG A 93 -9.08 5.64 -0.10
N GLY A 94 -8.55 4.74 -0.92
CA GLY A 94 -7.35 3.97 -0.69
C GLY A 94 -7.42 2.59 -1.32
N THR A 95 -6.40 1.79 -1.10
CA THR A 95 -6.26 0.44 -1.66
C THR A 95 -7.45 -0.46 -1.35
N THR A 96 -7.98 -0.42 -0.14
CA THR A 96 -9.14 -1.23 0.26
C THR A 96 -10.36 -0.93 -0.63
N THR A 97 -10.66 0.34 -0.89
CA THR A 97 -11.75 0.72 -1.80
C THR A 97 -11.47 0.21 -3.22
N GLY A 98 -10.25 0.39 -3.73
CA GLY A 98 -9.88 -0.11 -5.05
C GLY A 98 -10.07 -1.62 -5.20
N LEU A 99 -9.62 -2.40 -4.23
CA LEU A 99 -9.79 -3.85 -4.22
C LEU A 99 -11.26 -4.27 -4.10
N ASN A 100 -12.07 -3.54 -3.34
CA ASN A 100 -13.51 -3.76 -3.30
C ASN A 100 -14.17 -3.48 -4.66
N TRP A 101 -13.75 -2.45 -5.38
CA TRP A 101 -14.27 -2.18 -6.73
C TRP A 101 -13.91 -3.28 -7.71
N VAL A 102 -12.67 -3.79 -7.66
CA VAL A 102 -12.28 -4.97 -8.46
C VAL A 102 -13.08 -6.21 -8.05
N GLY A 103 -13.33 -6.41 -6.77
CA GLY A 103 -14.21 -7.48 -6.25
C GLY A 103 -15.64 -7.39 -6.80
N ARG A 104 -16.19 -6.16 -6.93
CA ARG A 104 -17.49 -5.94 -7.57
C ARG A 104 -17.47 -6.26 -9.07
N PHE A 105 -16.39 -5.95 -9.75
CA PHE A 105 -16.21 -6.39 -11.14
C PHE A 105 -16.14 -7.92 -11.22
N ALA A 106 -15.43 -8.55 -10.32
CA ALA A 106 -15.36 -10.01 -10.25
C ALA A 106 -16.75 -10.65 -10.08
N GLU A 107 -17.63 -10.06 -9.26
CA GLU A 107 -19.02 -10.51 -9.13
C GLU A 107 -19.81 -10.47 -10.45
N GLN A 108 -19.41 -9.64 -11.42
CA GLN A 108 -20.05 -9.52 -12.73
C GLN A 108 -19.56 -10.58 -13.74
N VAL A 109 -18.35 -11.11 -13.56
CA VAL A 109 -17.70 -11.97 -14.55
C VAL A 109 -17.43 -13.39 -14.07
N LEU A 110 -17.42 -13.65 -12.76
CA LEU A 110 -17.20 -14.97 -12.19
C LEU A 110 -18.45 -15.85 -12.34
N GLU A 111 -18.23 -17.10 -12.67
CA GLU A 111 -19.24 -18.16 -12.75
C GLU A 111 -18.95 -19.27 -11.72
N PRO A 112 -19.96 -20.11 -11.38
CA PRO A 112 -19.74 -21.25 -10.50
C PRO A 112 -18.63 -22.17 -11.01
N GLY A 113 -17.63 -22.44 -10.16
CA GLY A 113 -16.48 -23.28 -10.48
C GLY A 113 -15.26 -22.54 -11.00
N ASP A 114 -15.37 -21.24 -11.32
CA ASP A 114 -14.22 -20.40 -11.56
C ASP A 114 -13.35 -20.26 -10.31
N GLU A 115 -12.11 -19.85 -10.48
CA GLU A 115 -11.15 -19.72 -9.40
C GLU A 115 -10.53 -18.30 -9.34
N VAL A 116 -10.33 -17.83 -8.11
CA VAL A 116 -9.52 -16.65 -7.80
C VAL A 116 -8.30 -17.11 -7.01
N VAL A 117 -7.11 -16.82 -7.51
CA VAL A 117 -5.84 -17.21 -6.86
C VAL A 117 -5.26 -16.01 -6.14
N ILE A 118 -4.99 -16.17 -4.86
CA ILE A 118 -4.28 -15.21 -4.00
C ILE A 118 -3.18 -15.91 -3.21
N SER A 119 -2.32 -15.16 -2.54
CA SER A 119 -1.33 -15.75 -1.64
C SER A 119 -1.81 -15.80 -0.19
N ILE A 120 -1.17 -16.65 0.61
CA ILE A 120 -1.42 -16.71 2.06
C ILE A 120 -0.92 -15.45 2.79
N MET A 121 -0.04 -14.67 2.16
CA MET A 121 0.54 -13.46 2.76
C MET A 121 -0.28 -12.19 2.56
N GLU A 122 -1.45 -12.27 1.91
CA GLU A 122 -2.21 -11.08 1.56
C GLU A 122 -2.74 -10.33 2.78
N HIS A 123 -2.79 -8.99 2.64
CA HIS A 123 -3.51 -8.12 3.55
C HIS A 123 -5.02 -8.43 3.49
N HIS A 124 -5.76 -8.28 4.59
CA HIS A 124 -7.20 -8.53 4.65
C HIS A 124 -7.98 -7.84 3.51
N SER A 125 -7.54 -6.66 3.08
CA SER A 125 -8.16 -5.94 1.95
C SER A 125 -8.05 -6.68 0.62
N ASN A 126 -7.08 -7.59 0.48
CA ASN A 126 -6.88 -8.44 -0.70
C ASN A 126 -7.29 -9.90 -0.45
N ILE A 127 -8.09 -10.14 0.57
CA ILE A 127 -8.68 -11.45 0.90
C ILE A 127 -10.19 -11.34 0.93
N ILE A 128 -10.72 -10.46 1.79
CA ILE A 128 -12.15 -10.41 2.12
C ILE A 128 -13.01 -10.06 0.90
N PRO A 129 -12.67 -9.10 0.04
CA PRO A 129 -13.45 -8.84 -1.17
C PRO A 129 -13.55 -10.05 -2.09
N TRP A 130 -12.47 -10.87 -2.18
CA TRP A 130 -12.48 -12.10 -2.95
C TRP A 130 -13.31 -13.21 -2.33
N GLN A 131 -13.27 -13.34 -0.99
CA GLN A 131 -14.16 -14.27 -0.28
C GLN A 131 -15.63 -13.96 -0.57
N GLU A 132 -16.00 -12.68 -0.51
CA GLU A 132 -17.39 -12.26 -0.74
C GLU A 132 -17.80 -12.44 -2.22
N ALA A 133 -16.93 -12.10 -3.18
CA ALA A 133 -17.18 -12.33 -4.59
C ALA A 133 -17.36 -13.84 -4.89
N CYS A 134 -16.50 -14.69 -4.36
CA CYS A 134 -16.60 -16.14 -4.52
C CYS A 134 -17.88 -16.72 -3.89
N LYS A 135 -18.26 -16.26 -2.70
CA LYS A 135 -19.53 -16.70 -2.06
C LYS A 135 -20.75 -16.36 -2.90
N LYS A 136 -20.78 -15.18 -3.52
CA LYS A 136 -21.91 -14.73 -4.34
C LYS A 136 -22.02 -15.45 -5.67
N THR A 137 -20.89 -15.81 -6.26
CA THR A 137 -20.84 -16.36 -7.63
C THR A 137 -20.71 -17.87 -7.68
N GLY A 138 -20.37 -18.53 -6.57
CA GLY A 138 -20.05 -19.97 -6.54
C GLY A 138 -18.64 -20.28 -7.04
N ALA A 139 -17.80 -19.27 -7.25
CA ALA A 139 -16.39 -19.43 -7.54
C ALA A 139 -15.60 -19.87 -6.29
N LYS A 140 -14.36 -20.27 -6.47
CA LYS A 140 -13.48 -20.76 -5.40
C LYS A 140 -12.30 -19.83 -5.19
N LEU A 141 -11.98 -19.55 -3.91
CA LEU A 141 -10.76 -18.86 -3.51
C LEU A 141 -9.65 -19.89 -3.29
N VAL A 142 -8.54 -19.73 -3.99
CA VAL A 142 -7.39 -20.64 -3.97
C VAL A 142 -6.16 -19.90 -3.44
N TYR A 143 -5.47 -20.50 -2.48
CA TYR A 143 -4.29 -19.89 -1.85
C TYR A 143 -3.01 -20.53 -2.38
N ALA A 144 -2.05 -19.68 -2.80
CA ALA A 144 -0.66 -20.06 -2.97
C ALA A 144 0.09 -19.86 -1.63
N TYR A 145 0.99 -20.79 -1.31
CA TYR A 145 1.69 -20.82 -0.03
C TYR A 145 3.13 -20.32 -0.14
N LEU A 146 3.85 -20.39 0.98
CA LEU A 146 5.21 -19.91 1.13
C LEU A 146 6.21 -21.06 1.12
N LYS A 147 7.42 -20.71 0.66
CA LYS A 147 8.62 -21.51 0.82
C LYS A 147 9.76 -20.60 1.23
N ASP A 148 10.46 -20.95 2.29
CA ASP A 148 11.62 -20.18 2.80
C ASP A 148 11.32 -18.67 3.02
N GLY A 149 10.16 -18.38 3.62
CA GLY A 149 9.73 -17.00 3.93
C GLY A 149 9.29 -16.16 2.75
N GLN A 150 9.17 -16.74 1.56
CA GLN A 150 8.78 -16.09 0.30
C GLN A 150 7.63 -16.83 -0.37
N LEU A 151 7.04 -16.23 -1.41
CA LEU A 151 6.05 -16.89 -2.25
C LEU A 151 6.67 -18.09 -2.97
N ASP A 152 6.06 -19.26 -2.81
CA ASP A 152 6.44 -20.44 -3.60
C ASP A 152 5.88 -20.28 -5.02
N MET A 153 6.76 -19.92 -5.96
CA MET A 153 6.38 -19.71 -7.35
C MET A 153 5.95 -20.99 -8.07
N GLU A 154 6.46 -22.15 -7.64
CA GLU A 154 6.03 -23.44 -8.18
C GLU A 154 4.62 -23.78 -7.71
N ASP A 155 4.33 -23.59 -6.43
CA ASP A 155 3.00 -23.76 -5.86
C ASP A 155 1.98 -22.82 -6.53
N LEU A 156 2.34 -21.55 -6.72
CA LEU A 156 1.51 -20.56 -7.40
C LEU A 156 1.22 -20.99 -8.86
N ALA A 157 2.26 -21.36 -9.61
CA ALA A 157 2.12 -21.75 -11.01
C ALA A 157 1.22 -22.97 -11.17
N ASN A 158 1.31 -23.95 -10.25
CA ASN A 158 0.48 -25.14 -10.26
C ASN A 158 -1.00 -24.84 -9.92
N LYS A 159 -1.27 -23.74 -9.21
CA LYS A 159 -2.63 -23.34 -8.82
C LYS A 159 -3.31 -22.44 -9.83
N ILE A 160 -2.57 -21.83 -10.76
CA ILE A 160 -3.12 -21.09 -11.88
C ILE A 160 -3.50 -22.07 -12.97
N THR A 161 -4.80 -22.22 -13.25
CA THR A 161 -5.37 -23.18 -14.18
C THR A 161 -6.30 -22.49 -15.18
N GLU A 162 -6.85 -23.22 -16.13
CA GLU A 162 -7.86 -22.71 -17.08
C GLU A 162 -9.15 -22.20 -16.38
N LYS A 163 -9.38 -22.59 -15.12
CA LYS A 163 -10.50 -22.10 -14.31
C LYS A 163 -10.20 -20.77 -13.62
N THR A 164 -8.94 -20.36 -13.57
CA THR A 164 -8.51 -19.11 -12.93
C THR A 164 -9.00 -17.92 -13.75
N LYS A 165 -9.73 -16.99 -13.10
CA LYS A 165 -10.22 -15.74 -13.70
C LYS A 165 -9.54 -14.51 -13.14
N PHE A 166 -9.08 -14.58 -11.91
CA PHE A 166 -8.31 -13.53 -11.25
C PHE A 166 -7.12 -14.11 -10.52
N VAL A 167 -5.99 -13.42 -10.62
CA VAL A 167 -4.81 -13.60 -9.78
C VAL A 167 -4.57 -12.28 -9.08
N SER A 168 -4.61 -12.25 -7.75
CA SER A 168 -4.47 -11.01 -6.98
C SER A 168 -3.42 -11.19 -5.89
N LEU A 169 -2.34 -10.41 -5.99
CA LEU A 169 -1.17 -10.54 -5.12
C LEU A 169 -0.60 -9.18 -4.76
N ALA A 170 -0.13 -9.04 -3.51
CA ALA A 170 0.67 -7.89 -3.11
C ALA A 170 2.04 -7.93 -3.81
N GLN A 171 2.49 -6.79 -4.33
CA GLN A 171 3.85 -6.67 -4.84
C GLN A 171 4.88 -6.72 -3.71
N VAL A 172 4.56 -6.13 -2.56
CA VAL A 172 5.38 -6.20 -1.34
C VAL A 172 4.50 -6.59 -0.17
N SER A 173 4.91 -7.61 0.58
CA SER A 173 4.20 -8.03 1.78
C SER A 173 4.32 -7.00 2.89
N ASN A 174 3.20 -6.62 3.49
CA ASN A 174 3.17 -5.69 4.63
C ASN A 174 3.61 -6.32 5.96
N VAL A 175 3.93 -7.61 5.97
CA VAL A 175 4.42 -8.35 7.16
C VAL A 175 5.83 -8.88 6.91
N LEU A 176 6.00 -9.67 5.86
CA LEU A 176 7.27 -10.37 5.58
C LEU A 176 8.30 -9.49 4.87
N GLY A 177 7.86 -8.34 4.31
CA GLY A 177 8.75 -7.49 3.52
C GLY A 177 9.24 -8.10 2.20
N CYS A 178 8.85 -9.33 1.87
CA CYS A 178 9.26 -9.95 0.61
C CYS A 178 8.67 -9.23 -0.60
N ILE A 179 9.47 -9.13 -1.65
CA ILE A 179 9.10 -8.51 -2.92
C ILE A 179 8.72 -9.62 -3.91
N ASN A 180 7.46 -9.65 -4.32
CA ASN A 180 6.95 -10.67 -5.21
C ASN A 180 7.21 -10.33 -6.69
N PRO A 181 7.53 -11.31 -7.54
CA PRO A 181 7.81 -11.11 -8.98
C PRO A 181 6.51 -10.96 -9.77
N VAL A 182 5.75 -9.87 -9.53
CA VAL A 182 4.40 -9.67 -10.06
C VAL A 182 4.35 -9.58 -11.60
N LYS A 183 5.42 -9.15 -12.25
CA LYS A 183 5.53 -9.17 -13.72
C LYS A 183 5.52 -10.60 -14.28
N GLU A 184 6.22 -11.52 -13.64
CA GLU A 184 6.23 -12.94 -14.02
C GLU A 184 4.87 -13.58 -13.72
N ILE A 185 4.27 -13.22 -12.60
CA ILE A 185 2.95 -13.70 -12.20
C ILE A 185 1.87 -13.21 -13.18
N ALA A 186 1.95 -11.96 -13.65
CA ALA A 186 1.06 -11.42 -14.66
C ALA A 186 1.11 -12.24 -15.97
N LYS A 187 2.30 -12.68 -16.38
CA LYS A 187 2.44 -13.57 -17.55
C LYS A 187 1.73 -14.91 -17.36
N LEU A 188 1.86 -15.52 -16.17
CA LEU A 188 1.17 -16.76 -15.84
C LEU A 188 -0.35 -16.58 -15.84
N ALA A 189 -0.84 -15.49 -15.26
CA ALA A 189 -2.27 -15.16 -15.25
C ALA A 189 -2.81 -14.98 -16.67
N HIS A 190 -2.15 -14.20 -17.49
CA HIS A 190 -2.59 -13.90 -18.86
C HIS A 190 -2.52 -15.13 -19.79
N GLN A 191 -1.62 -16.08 -19.54
CA GLN A 191 -1.57 -17.34 -20.32
C GLN A 191 -2.86 -18.16 -20.24
N VAL A 192 -3.59 -18.04 -19.13
CA VAL A 192 -4.88 -18.72 -18.95
C VAL A 192 -6.09 -17.77 -19.13
N GLY A 193 -5.84 -16.53 -19.55
CA GLY A 193 -6.88 -15.51 -19.74
C GLY A 193 -7.41 -14.90 -18.44
N ALA A 194 -6.68 -15.03 -17.34
CA ALA A 194 -7.04 -14.44 -16.05
C ALA A 194 -6.59 -12.97 -15.95
N TYR A 195 -7.35 -12.16 -15.20
CA TYR A 195 -6.95 -10.80 -14.84
C TYR A 195 -5.88 -10.82 -13.75
N MET A 196 -4.90 -9.90 -13.87
CA MET A 196 -3.85 -9.71 -12.87
C MET A 196 -4.11 -8.44 -12.06
N VAL A 197 -4.28 -8.61 -10.76
CA VAL A 197 -4.45 -7.54 -9.77
C VAL A 197 -3.20 -7.48 -8.90
N VAL A 198 -2.54 -6.32 -8.86
CA VAL A 198 -1.36 -6.10 -8.03
C VAL A 198 -1.71 -5.11 -6.93
N ASP A 199 -1.75 -5.58 -5.69
CA ASP A 199 -1.86 -4.70 -4.53
C ASP A 199 -0.56 -3.90 -4.36
N GLY A 200 -0.63 -2.61 -4.66
CA GLY A 200 0.49 -1.67 -4.64
C GLY A 200 0.64 -0.87 -3.35
N ALA A 201 -0.09 -1.23 -2.28
CA ALA A 201 -0.09 -0.45 -1.04
C ALA A 201 1.29 -0.29 -0.42
N GLN A 202 2.11 -1.34 -0.46
CA GLN A 202 3.48 -1.35 0.09
C GLN A 202 4.58 -1.23 -0.97
N SER A 203 4.25 -1.17 -2.25
CA SER A 203 5.24 -0.97 -3.32
C SER A 203 5.26 0.46 -3.85
N ALA A 204 4.10 1.06 -4.08
CA ALA A 204 4.00 2.42 -4.61
C ALA A 204 4.78 3.49 -3.79
N PRO A 205 4.83 3.42 -2.44
CA PRO A 205 5.63 4.37 -1.66
C PRO A 205 7.14 4.19 -1.81
N HIS A 206 7.63 3.00 -2.17
CA HIS A 206 9.00 2.56 -1.91
C HIS A 206 9.81 2.24 -3.17
N MET A 207 9.18 2.08 -4.32
CA MET A 207 9.87 1.76 -5.57
C MET A 207 9.17 2.38 -6.78
N ALA A 208 9.91 2.52 -7.88
CA ALA A 208 9.34 2.96 -9.14
C ALA A 208 8.30 1.96 -9.64
N ILE A 209 7.13 2.46 -10.02
CA ILE A 209 6.04 1.65 -10.55
C ILE A 209 5.85 1.98 -12.03
N ASP A 210 5.83 0.93 -12.84
CA ASP A 210 5.49 0.99 -14.26
C ASP A 210 4.42 -0.05 -14.56
N VAL A 211 3.14 0.38 -14.52
CA VAL A 211 2.01 -0.52 -14.72
C VAL A 211 1.95 -1.12 -16.11
N GLN A 212 2.56 -0.45 -17.11
CA GLN A 212 2.65 -0.96 -18.48
C GLN A 212 3.71 -2.09 -18.57
N ASP A 213 4.87 -1.91 -17.92
CA ASP A 213 5.92 -2.94 -17.88
C ASP A 213 5.50 -4.14 -17.00
N LEU A 214 4.83 -3.89 -15.87
CA LEU A 214 4.25 -4.95 -15.02
C LEU A 214 3.16 -5.73 -15.75
N ASP A 215 2.51 -5.12 -16.72
CA ASP A 215 1.35 -5.66 -17.45
C ASP A 215 0.23 -6.12 -16.51
N CYS A 216 0.04 -5.42 -15.39
CA CYS A 216 -1.09 -5.67 -14.50
C CYS A 216 -2.37 -5.04 -15.08
N ASP A 217 -3.51 -5.67 -14.77
CA ASP A 217 -4.82 -5.18 -15.20
C ASP A 217 -5.39 -4.17 -14.23
N PHE A 218 -5.06 -4.31 -12.94
CA PHE A 218 -5.43 -3.41 -11.86
C PHE A 218 -4.27 -3.19 -10.89
N PHE A 219 -4.15 -1.95 -10.38
CA PHE A 219 -3.12 -1.58 -9.40
C PHE A 219 -3.68 -0.51 -8.44
N PRO A 220 -4.23 -0.92 -7.28
CA PRO A 220 -4.63 0.01 -6.24
C PRO A 220 -3.44 0.47 -5.38
N LEU A 221 -3.50 1.72 -4.91
CA LEU A 221 -2.56 2.31 -3.96
C LEU A 221 -3.25 3.21 -2.94
N SER A 222 -2.57 3.51 -1.84
CA SER A 222 -3.07 4.36 -0.75
C SER A 222 -2.17 5.57 -0.53
N GLY A 223 -2.75 6.76 -0.57
CA GLY A 223 -2.01 8.02 -0.42
C GLY A 223 -1.33 8.15 0.94
N HIS A 224 -1.98 7.71 2.02
CA HIS A 224 -1.45 7.87 3.38
C HIS A 224 -0.17 7.05 3.66
N LYS A 225 0.19 6.10 2.80
CA LYS A 225 1.44 5.33 2.88
C LYS A 225 2.56 5.90 2.02
N MET A 226 2.25 6.91 1.21
CA MET A 226 3.19 7.58 0.31
C MET A 226 3.18 9.11 0.51
N LEU A 227 3.29 9.54 1.75
CA LEU A 227 3.36 10.93 2.21
C LEU A 227 2.08 11.76 2.00
N GLY A 228 1.05 11.18 1.42
CA GLY A 228 -0.23 11.83 1.16
C GLY A 228 -1.20 11.78 2.35
N PRO A 229 -2.32 12.50 2.29
CA PRO A 229 -3.36 12.45 3.33
C PRO A 229 -4.02 11.08 3.44
N THR A 230 -4.66 10.83 4.58
CA THR A 230 -5.62 9.73 4.75
C THR A 230 -6.87 9.96 3.89
N GLY A 231 -7.58 8.89 3.56
CA GLY A 231 -8.87 8.98 2.85
C GLY A 231 -8.78 9.31 1.37
N ILE A 232 -7.60 9.18 0.77
CA ILE A 232 -7.36 9.32 -0.67
C ILE A 232 -6.41 8.22 -1.16
N GLY A 233 -6.68 7.71 -2.33
CA GLY A 233 -5.86 6.75 -3.05
C GLY A 233 -6.25 6.69 -4.51
N VAL A 234 -5.73 5.71 -5.21
CA VAL A 234 -5.97 5.49 -6.63
C VAL A 234 -6.23 4.01 -6.89
N LEU A 235 -7.12 3.73 -7.81
CA LEU A 235 -7.18 2.47 -8.54
C LEU A 235 -6.76 2.74 -9.99
N TYR A 236 -5.65 2.15 -10.42
CA TYR A 236 -5.35 1.98 -11.83
C TYR A 236 -6.09 0.79 -12.39
N GLY A 237 -6.65 0.93 -13.57
CA GLY A 237 -7.19 -0.18 -14.36
C GLY A 237 -6.96 0.08 -15.85
N LYS A 238 -6.74 -0.97 -16.63
CA LYS A 238 -6.64 -0.85 -18.09
C LYS A 238 -7.94 -0.30 -18.66
N GLU A 239 -7.86 0.70 -19.54
CA GLU A 239 -9.03 1.41 -20.10
C GLU A 239 -10.06 0.46 -20.70
N GLU A 240 -9.61 -0.55 -21.44
CA GLU A 240 -10.49 -1.55 -22.06
C GLU A 240 -11.28 -2.39 -21.04
N ILE A 241 -10.70 -2.63 -19.87
CA ILE A 241 -11.37 -3.38 -18.79
C ILE A 241 -12.33 -2.46 -18.04
N LEU A 242 -11.90 -1.24 -17.70
CA LEU A 242 -12.72 -0.24 -17.02
C LEU A 242 -13.98 0.12 -17.83
N ASN A 243 -13.87 0.14 -19.17
CA ASN A 243 -15.02 0.37 -20.03
C ASN A 243 -16.08 -0.75 -19.95
N GLN A 244 -15.67 -1.98 -19.67
CA GLN A 244 -16.56 -3.13 -19.51
C GLN A 244 -17.23 -3.20 -18.14
N MET A 245 -16.60 -2.59 -17.12
CA MET A 245 -17.12 -2.58 -15.75
C MET A 245 -18.35 -1.68 -15.65
N ASN A 246 -19.35 -2.13 -14.90
CA ASN A 246 -20.43 -1.23 -14.46
C ASN A 246 -19.91 -0.26 -13.39
N PRO A 247 -20.50 0.95 -13.28
CA PRO A 247 -20.23 1.81 -12.13
C PRO A 247 -20.48 1.06 -10.81
N ILE A 248 -19.71 1.40 -9.80
CA ILE A 248 -19.82 0.75 -8.49
C ILE A 248 -20.65 1.59 -7.50
N GLU A 249 -20.44 2.90 -7.55
CA GLU A 249 -21.19 3.88 -6.76
C GLU A 249 -22.01 4.74 -7.70
N PHE A 250 -23.20 5.11 -7.30
CA PHE A 250 -24.20 5.81 -8.12
C PHE A 250 -24.62 7.11 -7.45
N GLY A 251 -24.74 8.18 -8.25
CA GLY A 251 -25.15 9.49 -7.75
C GLY A 251 -24.85 10.60 -8.74
N GLY A 252 -24.71 11.82 -8.24
CA GLY A 252 -24.27 12.96 -9.03
C GLY A 252 -22.82 12.80 -9.53
N GLU A 253 -22.42 13.62 -10.45
CA GLU A 253 -21.08 13.70 -11.07
C GLU A 253 -20.74 12.57 -12.05
N MET A 254 -21.12 11.31 -11.77
CA MET A 254 -20.78 10.16 -12.60
C MET A 254 -21.78 9.89 -13.75
N ILE A 255 -22.88 10.62 -13.79
CA ILE A 255 -23.96 10.48 -14.78
C ILE A 255 -23.75 11.42 -15.98
N ASP A 256 -24.27 11.00 -17.14
CA ASP A 256 -24.44 11.84 -18.33
C ASP A 256 -25.89 12.35 -18.41
N PHE A 257 -26.86 11.48 -18.56
CA PHE A 257 -28.29 11.80 -18.51
C PHE A 257 -29.02 10.96 -17.48
N VAL A 258 -30.00 11.56 -16.82
CA VAL A 258 -30.88 10.88 -15.86
C VAL A 258 -32.34 11.09 -16.27
N TYR A 259 -33.04 10.01 -16.44
CA TYR A 259 -34.49 9.95 -16.71
C TYR A 259 -35.22 9.34 -15.51
N GLU A 260 -36.53 9.27 -15.55
CA GLU A 260 -37.33 8.74 -14.42
C GLU A 260 -37.00 7.28 -14.08
N GLN A 261 -36.68 6.45 -15.08
CA GLN A 261 -36.47 5.00 -14.92
C GLN A 261 -35.07 4.53 -15.28
N GLU A 262 -34.23 5.37 -15.90
CA GLU A 262 -32.90 4.99 -16.36
C GLU A 262 -31.92 6.17 -16.32
N ALA A 263 -30.64 5.84 -16.35
CA ALA A 263 -29.58 6.84 -16.45
C ALA A 263 -28.47 6.32 -17.35
N THR A 264 -27.67 7.22 -17.90
CA THR A 264 -26.45 6.95 -18.63
C THR A 264 -25.25 7.50 -17.86
N TRP A 265 -24.09 6.97 -18.14
CA TRP A 265 -22.88 7.24 -17.38
C TRP A 265 -21.92 8.11 -18.18
N LYS A 266 -21.14 8.94 -17.48
CA LYS A 266 -20.01 9.65 -18.08
C LYS A 266 -18.95 8.67 -18.58
N GLU A 267 -18.04 9.18 -19.41
CA GLU A 267 -16.82 8.47 -19.78
C GLU A 267 -15.85 8.30 -18.60
N LEU A 268 -14.83 7.46 -18.77
CA LEU A 268 -13.72 7.34 -17.84
C LEU A 268 -12.93 8.65 -17.71
N PRO A 269 -12.41 9.00 -16.56
CA PRO A 269 -12.48 8.25 -15.27
C PRO A 269 -13.74 8.56 -14.46
N TRP A 270 -14.52 9.57 -14.80
CA TRP A 270 -15.62 10.12 -14.01
C TRP A 270 -16.80 9.16 -13.82
N LYS A 271 -16.94 8.17 -14.69
CA LYS A 271 -17.88 7.04 -14.54
C LYS A 271 -17.81 6.38 -13.15
N PHE A 272 -16.64 6.37 -12.51
CA PHE A 272 -16.42 5.74 -11.21
C PHE A 272 -16.31 6.73 -10.04
N GLU A 273 -16.47 8.01 -10.27
CA GLU A 273 -16.33 9.05 -9.26
C GLU A 273 -17.68 9.71 -8.95
N ALA A 274 -18.50 9.05 -8.12
CA ALA A 274 -19.82 9.53 -7.73
C ALA A 274 -19.73 10.56 -6.58
N GLY A 275 -20.53 11.62 -6.68
CA GLY A 275 -20.62 12.70 -5.68
C GLY A 275 -19.43 13.65 -5.71
N THR A 276 -19.44 14.60 -4.79
CA THR A 276 -18.28 15.51 -4.61
C THR A 276 -17.09 14.71 -4.07
N PRO A 277 -15.95 14.67 -4.79
CA PRO A 277 -14.80 13.87 -4.40
C PRO A 277 -14.03 14.51 -3.23
N ASN A 278 -13.04 13.79 -2.72
CA ASN A 278 -12.05 14.32 -1.78
C ASN A 278 -11.06 15.24 -2.53
N ILE A 279 -11.48 16.44 -2.85
CA ILE A 279 -10.74 17.40 -3.68
C ILE A 279 -9.42 17.78 -3.02
N ALA A 280 -9.47 18.20 -1.76
CA ALA A 280 -8.29 18.59 -0.98
C ALA A 280 -7.29 17.44 -0.87
N GLY A 281 -7.78 16.22 -0.58
CA GLY A 281 -6.94 15.02 -0.48
C GLY A 281 -6.26 14.67 -1.81
N ALA A 282 -6.97 14.76 -2.93
CA ALA A 282 -6.42 14.50 -4.25
C ALA A 282 -5.33 15.51 -4.63
N ILE A 283 -5.56 16.79 -4.38
CA ILE A 283 -4.58 17.86 -4.66
C ILE A 283 -3.34 17.67 -3.78
N ALA A 284 -3.51 17.39 -2.49
CA ALA A 284 -2.39 17.13 -1.58
C ALA A 284 -1.64 15.84 -1.92
N LEU A 285 -2.32 14.80 -2.41
CA LEU A 285 -1.66 13.59 -2.94
C LEU A 285 -0.79 13.93 -4.15
N GLY A 286 -1.23 14.82 -5.03
CA GLY A 286 -0.42 15.35 -6.13
C GLY A 286 0.87 16.01 -5.63
N ALA A 287 0.81 16.80 -4.55
CA ALA A 287 2.00 17.38 -3.93
C ALA A 287 2.94 16.31 -3.34
N ALA A 288 2.39 15.24 -2.76
CA ALA A 288 3.17 14.12 -2.28
C ALA A 288 3.91 13.40 -3.43
N VAL A 289 3.24 13.21 -4.56
CA VAL A 289 3.84 12.64 -5.78
C VAL A 289 4.98 13.52 -6.30
N ASP A 290 4.80 14.85 -6.33
CA ASP A 290 5.86 15.78 -6.71
C ASP A 290 7.08 15.66 -5.78
N TYR A 291 6.84 15.57 -4.47
CA TYR A 291 7.91 15.41 -3.48
C TYR A 291 8.70 14.10 -3.68
N LEU A 292 8.00 12.97 -3.82
CA LEU A 292 8.62 11.67 -4.08
C LEU A 292 9.37 11.64 -5.42
N SER A 293 8.78 12.21 -6.47
CA SER A 293 9.39 12.28 -7.79
C SER A 293 10.65 13.13 -7.81
N ALA A 294 10.69 14.22 -7.04
CA ALA A 294 11.86 15.07 -6.90
C ALA A 294 13.03 14.35 -6.18
N LEU A 295 12.73 13.48 -5.21
CA LEU A 295 13.72 12.62 -4.59
C LEU A 295 14.19 11.49 -5.53
N GLY A 296 13.31 11.02 -6.40
CA GLY A 296 13.52 9.88 -7.29
C GLY A 296 13.23 8.55 -6.62
N MET A 297 12.28 7.79 -7.18
CA MET A 297 11.82 6.52 -6.60
C MET A 297 12.93 5.46 -6.55
N GLU A 298 13.85 5.47 -7.51
CA GLU A 298 15.01 4.58 -7.51
C GLU A 298 15.99 4.93 -6.38
N ASN A 299 16.17 6.22 -6.09
CA ASN A 299 16.99 6.69 -4.96
C ASN A 299 16.35 6.30 -3.62
N ILE A 300 15.03 6.40 -3.52
CA ILE A 300 14.27 5.98 -2.34
C ILE A 300 14.46 4.50 -2.10
N HIS A 301 14.24 3.68 -3.12
CA HIS A 301 14.42 2.23 -3.02
C HIS A 301 15.85 1.84 -2.62
N ALA A 302 16.86 2.46 -3.25
CA ALA A 302 18.26 2.22 -2.91
C ALA A 302 18.59 2.62 -1.47
N TYR A 303 18.07 3.74 -0.98
CA TYR A 303 18.28 4.18 0.39
C TYR A 303 17.64 3.24 1.41
N GLU A 304 16.40 2.82 1.18
CA GLU A 304 15.73 1.86 2.06
C GLU A 304 16.47 0.52 2.07
N GLN A 305 17.01 0.08 0.93
CA GLN A 305 17.85 -1.10 0.85
C GLN A 305 19.12 -0.95 1.72
N GLU A 306 19.76 0.23 1.73
CA GLU A 306 20.88 0.49 2.63
C GLU A 306 20.50 0.37 4.11
N LEU A 307 19.29 0.80 4.51
CA LEU A 307 18.79 0.64 5.87
C LEU A 307 18.54 -0.84 6.21
N VAL A 308 17.94 -1.58 5.30
CA VAL A 308 17.67 -3.03 5.47
C VAL A 308 19.00 -3.80 5.57
N ASP A 309 19.94 -3.55 4.66
CA ASP A 309 21.28 -4.17 4.68
C ASP A 309 22.03 -3.90 5.99
N TYR A 310 21.76 -2.75 6.60
CA TYR A 310 22.37 -2.35 7.87
C TYR A 310 21.70 -2.99 9.09
N VAL A 311 20.35 -3.02 9.13
CA VAL A 311 19.62 -3.40 10.35
C VAL A 311 19.28 -4.91 10.38
N LEU A 312 18.95 -5.53 9.25
CA LEU A 312 18.47 -6.90 9.20
C LEU A 312 19.51 -7.90 9.78
N PRO A 313 20.80 -7.85 9.40
CA PRO A 313 21.80 -8.74 10.01
C PRO A 313 21.98 -8.53 11.52
N LYS A 314 21.82 -7.28 12.00
CA LYS A 314 21.89 -6.98 13.44
C LYS A 314 20.73 -7.63 14.19
N LEU A 315 19.51 -7.56 13.65
CA LEU A 315 18.34 -8.20 14.24
C LEU A 315 18.46 -9.74 14.22
N GLN A 316 18.92 -10.31 13.12
CA GLN A 316 19.12 -11.76 12.96
C GLN A 316 20.19 -12.31 13.91
N ALA A 317 21.16 -11.48 14.33
CA ALA A 317 22.21 -11.86 15.25
C ALA A 317 21.79 -11.80 16.73
N ILE A 318 20.61 -11.29 17.06
CA ILE A 318 20.12 -11.21 18.44
C ILE A 318 19.62 -12.60 18.87
N ASP A 319 20.26 -13.17 19.87
CA ASP A 319 19.84 -14.46 20.44
C ASP A 319 18.40 -14.41 20.97
N GLY A 320 17.58 -15.40 20.63
CA GLY A 320 16.17 -15.47 21.01
C GLY A 320 15.27 -14.47 20.29
N LEU A 321 15.72 -13.85 19.18
CA LEU A 321 14.88 -13.06 18.30
C LEU A 321 14.68 -13.78 16.97
N THR A 322 13.44 -13.96 16.57
CA THR A 322 13.08 -14.55 15.28
C THR A 322 12.60 -13.45 14.34
N VAL A 323 13.23 -13.31 13.17
CA VAL A 323 12.78 -12.46 12.08
C VAL A 323 11.98 -13.29 11.08
N TYR A 324 10.85 -12.77 10.61
CA TYR A 324 10.01 -13.42 9.59
C TYR A 324 10.23 -12.77 8.23
N GLY A 325 10.21 -13.57 7.17
CA GLY A 325 10.45 -13.13 5.80
C GLY A 325 11.75 -13.65 5.22
N PRO A 326 12.21 -13.11 4.07
CA PRO A 326 13.47 -13.50 3.45
C PRO A 326 14.67 -13.28 4.38
N GLU A 327 15.58 -14.23 4.40
CA GLU A 327 16.85 -14.08 5.16
C GLU A 327 17.82 -13.12 4.46
N ASP A 328 17.78 -13.11 3.12
CA ASP A 328 18.61 -12.25 2.27
C ASP A 328 18.02 -10.82 2.21
N SER A 329 18.79 -9.84 2.66
CA SER A 329 18.40 -8.43 2.65
C SER A 329 18.05 -7.91 1.25
N SER A 330 18.67 -8.44 0.20
CA SER A 330 18.38 -8.05 -1.19
C SER A 330 16.97 -8.38 -1.66
N GLN A 331 16.28 -9.28 -0.96
CA GLN A 331 14.91 -9.71 -1.25
C GLN A 331 13.91 -9.16 -0.24
N HIS A 332 14.38 -8.31 0.67
CA HIS A 332 13.63 -7.78 1.80
C HIS A 332 13.42 -6.27 1.65
N ALA A 333 12.17 -5.82 1.64
CA ALA A 333 11.84 -4.40 1.73
C ALA A 333 11.98 -3.89 3.17
N GLY A 334 11.81 -2.59 3.38
CA GLY A 334 11.93 -1.94 4.69
C GLY A 334 10.81 -2.25 5.69
N VAL A 335 10.29 -3.47 5.69
CA VAL A 335 9.23 -3.95 6.60
C VAL A 335 9.74 -5.22 7.27
N ILE A 336 9.98 -5.21 8.56
CA ILE A 336 10.58 -6.31 9.30
C ILE A 336 9.68 -6.74 10.45
N ALA A 337 9.08 -7.92 10.34
CA ALA A 337 8.33 -8.55 11.42
C ALA A 337 9.23 -9.46 12.25
N PHE A 338 9.08 -9.42 13.56
CA PHE A 338 9.90 -10.19 14.47
C PHE A 338 9.18 -10.54 15.77
N ASN A 339 9.68 -11.56 16.46
CA ASN A 339 9.29 -11.92 17.82
C ASN A 339 10.51 -12.15 18.69
N ILE A 340 10.35 -11.95 20.00
CA ILE A 340 11.35 -12.26 21.01
C ILE A 340 10.82 -13.45 21.81
N ASP A 341 11.65 -14.47 21.99
CA ASP A 341 11.28 -15.70 22.71
C ASP A 341 10.76 -15.38 24.10
N GLY A 342 9.62 -15.98 24.45
CA GLY A 342 9.00 -15.83 25.76
C GLY A 342 8.28 -14.49 26.00
N LEU A 343 8.33 -13.53 25.07
CA LEU A 343 7.66 -12.23 25.21
C LEU A 343 6.48 -12.10 24.25
N HIS A 344 5.37 -11.56 24.75
CA HIS A 344 4.24 -11.23 23.88
C HIS A 344 4.54 -10.00 23.03
N PRO A 345 4.27 -9.97 21.72
CA PRO A 345 4.58 -8.83 20.85
C PRO A 345 4.00 -7.48 21.30
N HIS A 346 2.84 -7.45 21.93
CA HIS A 346 2.29 -6.21 22.51
C HIS A 346 3.15 -5.68 23.67
N ASP A 347 3.68 -6.57 24.51
CA ASP A 347 4.57 -6.16 25.60
C ASP A 347 5.88 -5.65 25.04
N VAL A 348 6.40 -6.31 24.00
CA VAL A 348 7.59 -5.84 23.25
C VAL A 348 7.35 -4.45 22.67
N ALA A 349 6.25 -4.23 21.96
CA ALA A 349 5.93 -2.91 21.38
C ALA A 349 5.76 -1.83 22.44
N THR A 350 5.14 -2.17 23.58
CA THR A 350 5.00 -1.25 24.73
C THR A 350 6.35 -0.89 25.33
N ALA A 351 7.22 -1.86 25.50
CA ALA A 351 8.56 -1.62 26.04
C ALA A 351 9.42 -0.77 25.09
N LEU A 352 9.32 -1.01 23.78
CA LEU A 352 9.99 -0.20 22.75
C LEU A 352 9.48 1.25 22.76
N ASP A 353 8.18 1.47 22.98
CA ASP A 353 7.61 2.82 23.09
C ASP A 353 8.15 3.59 24.29
N TYR A 354 8.40 2.93 25.42
CA TYR A 354 9.11 3.54 26.56
C TYR A 354 10.54 3.99 26.22
N GLU A 355 11.17 3.34 25.27
CA GLU A 355 12.48 3.74 24.71
C GLU A 355 12.39 4.74 23.55
N GLY A 356 11.20 5.29 23.27
CA GLY A 356 10.95 6.24 22.20
C GLY A 356 10.81 5.62 20.80
N VAL A 357 10.77 4.29 20.70
CA VAL A 357 10.70 3.57 19.41
C VAL A 357 9.28 3.09 19.13
N ALA A 358 8.62 3.72 18.14
CA ALA A 358 7.27 3.40 17.74
C ALA A 358 7.24 2.26 16.70
N VAL A 359 6.78 1.10 17.10
CA VAL A 359 6.54 -0.07 16.25
C VAL A 359 5.09 -0.54 16.38
N ARG A 360 4.67 -1.44 15.52
CA ARG A 360 3.34 -2.07 15.60
C ARG A 360 3.44 -3.51 16.11
N ALA A 361 2.39 -3.96 16.82
CA ALA A 361 2.22 -5.37 17.20
C ALA A 361 0.82 -5.85 16.83
N GLY A 362 0.69 -7.13 16.48
CA GLY A 362 -0.57 -7.77 16.17
C GLY A 362 -0.52 -8.70 14.96
N HIS A 363 -1.67 -8.87 14.31
CA HIS A 363 -1.80 -9.69 13.09
C HIS A 363 -1.45 -8.91 11.80
N HIS A 364 -1.26 -7.60 11.88
CA HIS A 364 -0.96 -6.70 10.76
C HIS A 364 -1.96 -6.79 9.61
N CYS A 365 -3.24 -7.02 9.91
CA CYS A 365 -4.29 -7.27 8.91
C CYS A 365 -3.96 -8.42 7.94
N ALA A 366 -3.22 -9.43 8.41
CA ALA A 366 -2.81 -10.60 7.64
C ALA A 366 -2.95 -11.88 8.49
N GLN A 367 -4.11 -12.05 9.10
CA GLN A 367 -4.35 -13.14 10.06
C GLN A 367 -4.12 -14.55 9.47
N PRO A 368 -4.50 -14.86 8.21
CA PRO A 368 -4.17 -16.14 7.60
C PRO A 368 -2.65 -16.42 7.52
N LEU A 369 -1.84 -15.38 7.22
CA LEU A 369 -0.39 -15.50 7.24
C LEU A 369 0.14 -15.79 8.65
N ILE A 370 -0.30 -15.04 9.64
CA ILE A 370 0.10 -15.22 11.04
C ILE A 370 -0.21 -16.65 11.50
N ASN A 371 -1.39 -17.16 11.18
CA ASN A 371 -1.76 -18.54 11.46
C ASN A 371 -0.88 -19.56 10.71
N HIS A 372 -0.56 -19.29 9.45
CA HIS A 372 0.33 -20.14 8.64
C HIS A 372 1.75 -20.20 9.20
N LEU A 373 2.25 -19.10 9.76
CA LEU A 373 3.54 -19.04 10.44
C LEU A 373 3.53 -19.76 11.83
N GLY A 374 2.36 -20.18 12.31
CA GLY A 374 2.22 -20.86 13.60
C GLY A 374 2.42 -19.96 14.82
N ILE A 375 2.23 -18.65 14.66
CA ILE A 375 2.38 -17.66 15.73
C ILE A 375 1.06 -16.96 16.03
N SER A 376 0.93 -16.37 17.21
CA SER A 376 -0.28 -15.64 17.62
C SER A 376 -0.30 -14.20 17.09
N SER A 377 0.86 -13.57 17.00
CA SER A 377 1.07 -12.19 16.55
C SER A 377 2.57 -11.93 16.36
N ALA A 378 2.91 -10.77 15.79
CA ALA A 378 4.30 -10.33 15.64
C ALA A 378 4.44 -8.83 15.93
N ALA A 379 5.61 -8.40 16.36
CA ALA A 379 6.05 -7.02 16.30
C ALA A 379 6.52 -6.71 14.88
N ARG A 380 6.39 -5.45 14.43
CA ARG A 380 6.81 -5.03 13.09
C ARG A 380 7.41 -3.64 13.14
N ALA A 381 8.67 -3.53 12.71
CA ALA A 381 9.34 -2.27 12.42
C ALA A 381 9.29 -2.01 10.92
N SER A 382 9.01 -0.79 10.51
CA SER A 382 9.00 -0.38 9.11
C SER A 382 9.61 0.99 8.92
N PHE A 383 10.49 1.10 7.93
CA PHE A 383 11.36 2.23 7.66
C PHE A 383 10.86 3.04 6.47
N TYR A 384 11.27 4.30 6.38
CA TYR A 384 11.02 5.15 5.23
C TYR A 384 12.13 6.21 5.05
N ILE A 385 11.93 7.12 4.11
CA ILE A 385 12.94 8.08 3.61
C ILE A 385 13.58 8.98 4.67
N TYR A 386 12.93 9.20 5.80
CA TYR A 386 13.40 10.06 6.90
C TYR A 386 14.04 9.27 8.06
N ASN A 387 14.02 7.95 8.01
CA ASN A 387 14.72 7.12 8.99
C ASN A 387 16.22 7.07 8.69
N THR A 388 17.01 6.91 9.74
CA THR A 388 18.47 6.94 9.67
C THR A 388 19.07 5.64 10.22
N LYS A 389 20.38 5.45 10.06
CA LYS A 389 21.09 4.31 10.69
C LYS A 389 21.07 4.39 12.21
N GLU A 390 21.02 5.61 12.76
CA GLU A 390 20.84 5.84 14.19
C GLU A 390 19.47 5.37 14.68
N ASP A 391 18.41 5.56 13.88
CA ASP A 391 17.08 4.98 14.16
C ASP A 391 17.15 3.45 14.21
N CYS A 392 17.92 2.84 13.30
CA CYS A 392 18.16 1.39 13.28
C CYS A 392 18.93 0.93 14.53
N ASP A 393 19.97 1.66 14.92
CA ASP A 393 20.75 1.35 16.14
C ASP A 393 19.88 1.50 17.39
N LYS A 394 19.07 2.56 17.48
CA LYS A 394 18.14 2.74 18.60
C LYS A 394 17.12 1.61 18.70
N LEU A 395 16.61 1.09 17.58
CA LEU A 395 15.75 -0.10 17.59
C LEU A 395 16.47 -1.31 18.21
N VAL A 396 17.70 -1.57 17.81
CA VAL A 396 18.50 -2.70 18.33
C VAL A 396 18.77 -2.53 19.82
N GLU A 397 19.18 -1.33 20.25
CA GLU A 397 19.41 -0.98 21.66
C GLU A 397 18.14 -1.17 22.51
N ALA A 398 17.00 -0.65 22.02
CA ALA A 398 15.71 -0.78 22.69
C ALA A 398 15.24 -2.24 22.81
N ILE A 399 15.55 -3.11 21.83
CA ILE A 399 15.29 -4.54 21.90
C ILE A 399 16.13 -5.19 23.03
N PHE A 400 17.41 -4.84 23.14
CA PHE A 400 18.24 -5.32 24.24
C PHE A 400 17.73 -4.84 25.59
N ALA A 401 17.39 -3.56 25.74
CA ALA A 401 16.80 -3.01 26.97
C ALA A 401 15.48 -3.73 27.33
N THR A 402 14.63 -4.02 26.35
CA THR A 402 13.40 -4.81 26.54
C THR A 402 13.71 -6.21 27.08
N LYS A 403 14.67 -6.91 26.50
CA LYS A 403 15.07 -8.25 26.97
C LYS A 403 15.61 -8.23 28.40
N GLU A 404 16.46 -7.25 28.74
CA GLU A 404 16.98 -7.07 30.10
C GLU A 404 15.87 -6.79 31.10
N PHE A 405 14.94 -5.91 30.77
CA PHE A 405 13.81 -5.57 31.63
C PHE A 405 12.97 -6.81 31.97
N PHE A 406 12.60 -7.61 31.01
CA PHE A 406 11.80 -8.81 31.26
C PHE A 406 12.59 -9.96 31.90
N ASN A 407 13.88 -10.10 31.61
CA ASN A 407 14.74 -11.11 32.25
C ASN A 407 15.00 -10.77 33.72
N GLY A 408 15.02 -9.49 34.10
CA GLY A 408 15.18 -9.06 35.49
C GLY A 408 13.92 -9.14 36.34
N THR A 409 12.75 -9.33 35.70
CA THR A 409 11.43 -9.46 36.37
C THR A 409 10.95 -10.89 36.50
N LEU A 410 11.66 -11.87 35.97
CA LEU A 410 11.45 -13.33 36.12
C LEU A 410 12.49 -13.91 37.09
#